data_88c3117634841ca7846176e37ff9bab5
#
_entry.id   88c3117634841ca7846176e37ff9bab5
#
_cell.length_a   1.000
_cell.length_b   1.000
_cell.length_c   1.000
_cell.angle_alpha   90.00
_cell.angle_beta   90.00
_cell.angle_gamma   90.00
#
_symmetry.space_group_name_H-M   'P 1'
#
loop_
_entity.id
_entity.type
_entity.pdbx_description
1 polymer ?
#
loop_
_entity_poly.entity_id
_entity_poly.type
_entity_poly.pdbx_seq_one_letter_code
_entity_poly.pdbx_strand_id
1 'polypeptide(L)'
;RRKLEEYLESIRRVERRLAFADRRLEASPKLKRQLRRPGPGIPDSHQDYMRLMLEMIVLAFWADATRISTFMLDHGQSNRYCNFVDGVKGTWHALSHWRDYDGKTEDDDGITSWSSAEEKQRMYNLVTRWHHEQVGWFLERLASIRENGKSLLDQSMIVYGSSLSDGHAHS
;
A
#
# COMPACT_ATOMS: atom_id res chain seq x y z
N ARG A 1 30.36 -21.40 -13.90
CA ARG A 1 29.54 -21.64 -15.09
C ARG A 1 28.07 -21.76 -14.71
N ARG A 2 27.65 -22.75 -13.90
CA ARG A 2 26.24 -22.98 -13.52
C ARG A 2 25.53 -21.73 -12.97
N LYS A 3 26.13 -20.96 -12.05
CA LYS A 3 25.56 -19.71 -11.52
C LYS A 3 25.30 -18.64 -12.58
N LEU A 4 26.16 -18.56 -13.59
CA LEU A 4 25.99 -17.63 -14.72
C LEU A 4 24.81 -18.07 -15.61
N GLU A 5 24.69 -19.37 -15.85
CA GLU A 5 23.60 -19.93 -16.65
C GLU A 5 22.23 -19.71 -15.94
N GLU A 6 22.17 -19.96 -14.62
CA GLU A 6 20.99 -19.69 -13.78
C GLU A 6 20.63 -18.19 -13.79
N TYR A 7 21.62 -17.30 -13.72
CA TYR A 7 21.41 -15.85 -13.81
C TYR A 7 20.88 -15.42 -15.17
N LEU A 8 21.50 -15.88 -16.25
CA LEU A 8 21.04 -15.57 -17.62
C LEU A 8 19.65 -16.12 -17.90
N GLU A 9 19.30 -17.30 -17.41
CA GLU A 9 17.95 -17.84 -17.53
C GLU A 9 16.93 -17.00 -16.74
N SER A 10 17.30 -16.47 -15.58
CA SER A 10 16.47 -15.57 -14.81
C SER A 10 16.18 -14.27 -15.57
N ILE A 11 17.20 -13.68 -16.22
CA ILE A 11 17.05 -12.49 -17.08
C ILE A 11 16.09 -12.81 -18.25
N ARG A 12 16.33 -13.89 -18.97
CA ARG A 12 15.47 -14.29 -20.09
C ARG A 12 14.03 -14.52 -19.69
N ARG A 13 13.80 -14.98 -18.46
CA ARG A 13 12.45 -15.14 -17.91
C ARG A 13 11.78 -13.79 -17.68
N VAL A 14 12.51 -12.82 -17.18
CA VAL A 14 12.00 -11.44 -17.01
C VAL A 14 11.71 -10.81 -18.37
N GLU A 15 12.63 -10.92 -19.33
CA GLU A 15 12.43 -10.39 -20.70
C GLU A 15 11.19 -10.99 -21.37
N ARG A 16 10.98 -12.30 -21.25
CA ARG A 16 9.76 -12.95 -21.81
C ARG A 16 8.49 -12.44 -21.15
N ARG A 17 8.51 -12.17 -19.82
CA ARG A 17 7.35 -11.60 -19.10
C ARG A 17 7.07 -10.17 -19.54
N LEU A 18 8.09 -9.34 -19.68
CA LEU A 18 7.94 -7.96 -20.17
C LEU A 18 7.38 -7.94 -21.58
N ALA A 19 7.93 -8.74 -22.50
CA ALA A 19 7.43 -8.86 -23.87
C ALA A 19 5.99 -9.39 -23.94
N PHE A 20 5.58 -10.23 -22.99
CA PHE A 20 4.19 -10.67 -22.88
C PHE A 20 3.27 -9.56 -22.37
N ALA A 21 3.71 -8.82 -21.35
CA ALA A 21 2.98 -7.68 -20.81
C ALA A 21 2.79 -6.58 -21.87
N ASP A 22 3.84 -6.25 -22.63
CA ASP A 22 3.77 -5.28 -23.74
C ASP A 22 2.74 -5.68 -24.78
N ARG A 23 2.73 -6.95 -25.20
CA ARG A 23 1.73 -7.45 -26.15
C ARG A 23 0.30 -7.37 -25.62
N ARG A 24 0.10 -7.65 -24.33
CA ARG A 24 -1.23 -7.49 -23.70
C ARG A 24 -1.68 -6.04 -23.64
N LEU A 25 -0.76 -5.12 -23.35
CA LEU A 25 -1.00 -3.69 -23.37
C LEU A 25 -1.41 -3.20 -24.75
N GLU A 26 -0.69 -3.64 -25.80
CA GLU A 26 -1.01 -3.30 -27.18
C GLU A 26 -2.36 -3.87 -27.63
N ALA A 27 -2.69 -5.09 -27.21
CA ALA A 27 -3.95 -5.76 -27.52
C ALA A 27 -5.16 -5.18 -26.77
N SER A 28 -4.95 -4.34 -25.74
CA SER A 28 -6.03 -3.75 -24.94
C SER A 28 -6.01 -2.23 -24.94
N PRO A 29 -6.70 -1.57 -25.90
CA PRO A 29 -6.81 -0.11 -25.95
C PRO A 29 -7.45 0.50 -24.68
N LYS A 30 -8.29 -0.27 -23.98
CA LYS A 30 -8.90 0.13 -22.71
C LYS A 30 -7.84 0.20 -21.61
N LEU A 31 -6.97 -0.82 -21.51
CA LEU A 31 -5.85 -0.87 -20.59
C LEU A 31 -4.89 0.29 -20.85
N LYS A 32 -4.49 0.48 -22.11
CA LYS A 32 -3.57 1.54 -22.50
C LYS A 32 -4.08 2.95 -22.16
N ARG A 33 -5.40 3.18 -22.25
CA ARG A 33 -6.03 4.45 -21.85
C ARG A 33 -6.10 4.68 -20.34
N GLN A 34 -6.19 3.62 -19.57
CA GLN A 34 -6.22 3.70 -18.10
C GLN A 34 -4.82 3.78 -17.50
N LEU A 35 -3.81 3.32 -18.23
CA LEU A 35 -2.40 3.43 -17.88
C LEU A 35 -1.91 4.85 -18.13
N ARG A 36 -2.06 5.69 -17.13
CA ARG A 36 -1.33 6.97 -17.11
C ARG A 36 0.09 6.71 -16.60
N ARG A 37 1.08 7.08 -17.39
CA ARG A 37 2.45 7.10 -16.90
C ARG A 37 2.50 8.03 -15.69
N PRO A 38 2.99 7.58 -14.53
CA PRO A 38 3.18 8.46 -13.38
C PRO A 38 4.03 9.66 -13.77
N GLY A 39 3.76 10.81 -13.17
CA GLY A 39 4.65 11.96 -13.27
C GLY A 39 6.04 11.63 -12.73
N PRO A 40 7.06 12.41 -13.08
CA PRO A 40 8.40 12.23 -12.52
C PRO A 40 8.39 12.53 -11.02
N GLY A 41 9.11 11.72 -10.24
CA GLY A 41 9.24 11.90 -8.80
C GLY A 41 8.18 11.16 -7.97
N ILE A 42 8.20 11.43 -6.68
CA ILE A 42 7.24 10.89 -5.70
C ILE A 42 6.08 11.89 -5.60
N PRO A 43 4.81 11.43 -5.66
CA PRO A 43 3.66 12.31 -5.40
C PRO A 43 3.75 13.01 -4.05
N ASP A 44 3.38 14.28 -3.99
CA ASP A 44 3.39 15.07 -2.75
C ASP A 44 2.35 14.56 -1.74
N SER A 45 1.20 14.12 -2.23
CA SER A 45 0.15 13.51 -1.42
C SER A 45 0.52 12.06 -1.08
N HIS A 46 0.53 11.74 0.22
CA HIS A 46 0.75 10.36 0.67
C HIS A 46 -0.33 9.40 0.14
N GLN A 47 -1.57 9.86 0.04
CA GLN A 47 -2.65 9.06 -0.54
C GLN A 47 -2.41 8.75 -2.01
N ASP A 48 -2.00 9.74 -2.79
CA ASP A 48 -1.71 9.54 -4.21
C ASP A 48 -0.51 8.61 -4.41
N TYR A 49 0.51 8.76 -3.57
CA TYR A 49 1.65 7.83 -3.57
C TYR A 49 1.22 6.40 -3.25
N MET A 50 0.42 6.21 -2.19
CA MET A 50 -0.09 4.90 -1.79
C MET A 50 -0.92 4.26 -2.91
N ARG A 51 -1.86 5.02 -3.48
CA ARG A 51 -2.72 4.55 -4.57
C ARG A 51 -1.94 4.26 -5.84
N LEU A 52 -0.91 5.06 -6.14
CA LEU A 52 -0.01 4.78 -7.25
C LEU A 52 0.69 3.42 -7.07
N MET A 53 1.22 3.13 -5.88
CA MET A 53 1.87 1.85 -5.61
C MET A 53 0.89 0.66 -5.72
N LEU A 54 -0.31 0.81 -5.19
CA LEU A 54 -1.38 -0.20 -5.31
C LEU A 54 -1.82 -0.39 -6.77
N GLU A 55 -1.93 0.68 -7.56
CA GLU A 55 -2.24 0.61 -8.99
C GLU A 55 -1.14 -0.14 -9.75
N MET A 56 0.13 0.04 -9.40
CA MET A 56 1.22 -0.73 -10.02
C MET A 56 1.07 -2.24 -9.77
N ILE A 57 0.57 -2.66 -8.60
CA ILE A 57 0.26 -4.06 -8.32
C ILE A 57 -0.90 -4.55 -9.19
N VAL A 58 -1.97 -3.76 -9.29
CA VAL A 58 -3.11 -4.06 -10.17
C VAL A 58 -2.65 -4.27 -11.61
N LEU A 59 -1.83 -3.37 -12.11
CA LEU A 59 -1.29 -3.43 -13.46
C LEU A 59 -0.38 -4.65 -13.69
N ALA A 60 0.46 -4.95 -12.70
CA ALA A 60 1.33 -6.10 -12.76
C ALA A 60 0.55 -7.43 -12.82
N PHE A 61 -0.56 -7.53 -12.08
CA PHE A 61 -1.47 -8.68 -12.14
C PHE A 61 -2.23 -8.73 -13.48
N TRP A 62 -2.78 -7.61 -13.91
CA TRP A 62 -3.53 -7.55 -15.16
C TRP A 62 -2.65 -7.86 -16.39
N ALA A 63 -1.42 -7.36 -16.40
CA ALA A 63 -0.44 -7.65 -17.45
C ALA A 63 0.17 -9.07 -17.36
N ASP A 64 -0.19 -9.87 -16.33
CA ASP A 64 0.45 -11.15 -16.00
C ASP A 64 2.00 -11.04 -15.85
N ALA A 65 2.47 -9.85 -15.46
CA ALA A 65 3.89 -9.60 -15.18
C ALA A 65 4.34 -10.30 -13.89
N THR A 66 3.43 -10.43 -12.92
CA THR A 66 3.60 -11.24 -11.72
C THR A 66 2.28 -11.86 -11.28
N ARG A 67 2.35 -12.93 -10.49
CA ARG A 67 1.19 -13.58 -9.85
C ARG A 67 1.25 -13.49 -8.33
N ILE A 68 2.32 -12.97 -7.79
CA ILE A 68 2.52 -12.81 -6.34
C ILE A 68 3.05 -11.39 -6.13
N SER A 69 2.47 -10.70 -5.17
CA SER A 69 2.94 -9.41 -4.70
C SER A 69 2.79 -9.33 -3.19
N THR A 70 3.74 -8.70 -2.54
CA THR A 70 3.64 -8.29 -1.13
C THR A 70 3.80 -6.78 -1.07
N PHE A 71 3.04 -6.13 -0.22
CA PHE A 71 3.11 -4.69 -0.06
C PHE A 71 2.90 -4.30 1.40
N MET A 72 3.77 -3.47 1.92
CA MET A 72 3.66 -2.93 3.27
C MET A 72 3.09 -1.51 3.16
N LEU A 73 1.87 -1.30 3.68
CA LEU A 73 1.24 0.02 3.70
C LEU A 73 1.99 0.97 4.63
N ASP A 74 2.37 0.50 5.80
CA ASP A 74 3.26 1.17 6.74
C ASP A 74 3.90 0.14 7.68
N HIS A 75 4.85 0.54 8.51
CA HIS A 75 5.48 -0.34 9.49
C HIS A 75 5.25 0.17 10.93
N GLY A 76 5.33 -0.75 11.91
CA GLY A 76 4.93 -0.47 13.30
C GLY A 76 5.73 0.63 14.02
N GLN A 77 6.93 0.95 13.55
CA GLN A 77 7.77 2.04 14.09
C GLN A 77 7.88 3.20 13.10
N SER A 78 6.83 3.44 12.32
CA SER A 78 6.82 4.55 11.38
C SER A 78 6.75 5.88 12.11
N ASN A 79 7.78 6.70 11.93
CA ASN A 79 7.80 8.10 12.37
C ASN A 79 7.21 9.04 11.30
N ARG A 80 6.40 8.49 10.39
CA ARG A 80 5.65 9.29 9.44
C ARG A 80 4.55 10.05 10.16
N TYR A 81 4.53 11.35 9.97
CA TYR A 81 3.41 12.18 10.39
C TYR A 81 2.13 11.83 9.64
N CYS A 82 1.05 11.66 10.39
CA CYS A 82 -0.26 11.28 9.85
C CYS A 82 -1.16 12.49 9.53
N ASN A 83 -0.59 13.69 9.34
CA ASN A 83 -1.31 14.92 9.01
C ASN A 83 -2.00 14.89 7.61
N PHE A 84 -1.76 13.86 6.83
CA PHE A 84 -2.49 13.57 5.60
C PHE A 84 -3.91 13.01 5.86
N VAL A 85 -4.21 12.65 7.10
CA VAL A 85 -5.56 12.29 7.55
C VAL A 85 -6.14 13.48 8.29
N ASP A 86 -7.30 13.96 7.82
CA ASP A 86 -7.94 15.13 8.41
C ASP A 86 -8.24 14.95 9.91
N GLY A 87 -7.91 15.97 10.68
CA GLY A 87 -8.08 15.95 12.14
C GLY A 87 -7.10 15.08 12.91
N VAL A 88 -6.00 14.65 12.26
CA VAL A 88 -4.91 13.88 12.90
C VAL A 88 -3.65 14.72 13.01
N LYS A 89 -2.96 14.60 14.14
CA LYS A 89 -1.61 15.12 14.40
C LYS A 89 -0.77 14.03 15.05
N GLY A 90 0.52 13.99 14.76
CA GLY A 90 1.46 13.02 15.31
C GLY A 90 1.73 11.84 14.40
N THR A 91 2.62 10.99 14.83
CA THR A 91 3.03 9.77 14.13
C THR A 91 2.13 8.60 14.50
N TRP A 92 2.01 7.63 13.60
CA TRP A 92 1.17 6.46 13.89
C TRP A 92 1.69 5.65 15.06
N HIS A 93 3.02 5.49 15.15
CA HIS A 93 3.64 4.79 16.27
C HIS A 93 3.28 5.45 17.61
N ALA A 94 3.49 6.76 17.75
CA ALA A 94 3.10 7.47 18.96
C ALA A 94 1.59 7.36 19.25
N LEU A 95 0.74 7.45 18.25
CA LEU A 95 -0.71 7.30 18.40
C LEU A 95 -1.11 5.89 18.88
N SER A 96 -0.37 4.83 18.50
CA SER A 96 -0.66 3.46 18.94
C SER A 96 -0.50 3.26 20.44
N HIS A 97 0.35 4.07 21.09
CA HIS A 97 0.56 4.09 22.55
C HIS A 97 -0.42 5.02 23.28
N TRP A 98 -1.66 5.11 22.84
CA TRP A 98 -2.67 5.98 23.45
C TRP A 98 -3.00 5.62 24.90
N ARG A 99 -2.81 4.35 25.33
CA ARG A 99 -3.04 3.92 26.73
C ARG A 99 -2.00 4.45 27.70
N ASP A 100 -0.78 4.77 27.24
CA ASP A 100 0.30 5.31 28.04
C ASP A 100 0.21 6.84 28.25
N TYR A 101 -0.89 7.44 27.79
CA TYR A 101 -1.08 8.87 27.95
C TYR A 101 -1.12 9.27 29.43
N ASP A 102 -0.10 10.00 29.86
CA ASP A 102 0.06 10.51 31.23
C ASP A 102 -0.17 12.01 31.37
N GLY A 103 -0.69 12.66 30.34
CA GLY A 103 -0.86 14.11 30.24
C GLY A 103 0.38 14.87 29.79
N LYS A 104 1.50 14.18 29.56
CA LYS A 104 2.79 14.76 29.17
C LYS A 104 3.42 14.12 27.96
N THR A 105 2.78 13.11 27.38
CA THR A 105 3.36 12.34 26.26
C THR A 105 3.41 13.19 25.02
N GLU A 106 4.61 13.58 24.65
CA GLU A 106 4.92 14.22 23.38
C GLU A 106 5.20 13.16 22.32
N ASP A 107 4.98 13.49 21.05
CA ASP A 107 5.43 12.67 19.95
C ASP A 107 6.96 12.62 19.87
N ASP A 108 7.53 11.72 19.06
CA ASP A 108 8.96 11.59 18.83
C ASP A 108 9.63 12.88 18.33
N ASP A 109 8.84 13.85 17.85
CA ASP A 109 9.31 15.19 17.49
C ASP A 109 9.52 16.14 18.67
N GLY A 110 9.07 15.78 19.88
CA GLY A 110 9.12 16.62 21.08
C GLY A 110 8.21 17.86 21.05
N ILE A 111 7.34 17.98 20.05
CA ILE A 111 6.48 19.15 19.80
C ILE A 111 5.00 18.78 19.85
N THR A 112 4.64 17.64 19.24
CA THR A 112 3.25 17.20 19.18
C THR A 112 2.80 16.64 20.51
N SER A 113 1.71 17.19 21.05
CA SER A 113 1.07 16.73 22.28
C SER A 113 -0.43 16.54 22.07
N TRP A 114 -1.04 15.78 22.94
CA TRP A 114 -2.48 15.50 22.95
C TRP A 114 -3.10 15.97 24.29
N SER A 115 -4.38 16.29 24.27
CA SER A 115 -5.10 16.75 25.45
C SER A 115 -5.62 15.60 26.31
N SER A 116 -5.81 14.41 25.74
CA SER A 116 -6.27 13.23 26.46
C SER A 116 -5.96 11.93 25.72
N ALA A 117 -6.05 10.80 26.45
CA ALA A 117 -5.97 9.46 25.87
C ALA A 117 -7.05 9.21 24.80
N GLU A 118 -8.25 9.73 25.03
CA GLU A 118 -9.38 9.60 24.10
C GLU A 118 -9.12 10.37 22.80
N GLU A 119 -8.52 11.56 22.87
CA GLU A 119 -8.11 12.31 21.69
C GLU A 119 -7.09 11.50 20.87
N LYS A 120 -6.09 10.97 21.53
CA LYS A 120 -5.03 10.15 20.92
C LYS A 120 -5.59 8.88 20.28
N GLN A 121 -6.48 8.17 21.01
CA GLN A 121 -7.17 6.99 20.51
C GLN A 121 -8.05 7.29 19.29
N ARG A 122 -8.79 8.40 19.33
CA ARG A 122 -9.61 8.83 18.18
C ARG A 122 -8.75 9.04 16.95
N MET A 123 -7.61 9.71 17.07
CA MET A 123 -6.69 9.93 15.95
C MET A 123 -6.09 8.61 15.44
N TYR A 124 -5.69 7.71 16.34
CA TYR A 124 -5.25 6.35 15.97
C TYR A 124 -6.30 5.62 15.14
N ASN A 125 -7.57 5.66 15.57
CA ASN A 125 -8.67 5.03 14.85
C ASN A 125 -8.91 5.67 13.47
N LEU A 126 -8.73 6.99 13.32
CA LEU A 126 -8.85 7.67 12.02
C LEU A 126 -7.76 7.21 11.05
N VAL A 127 -6.51 7.08 11.50
CA VAL A 127 -5.42 6.56 10.65
C VAL A 127 -5.65 5.10 10.29
N THR A 128 -6.07 4.28 11.23
CA THR A 128 -6.40 2.87 10.98
C THR A 128 -7.52 2.75 9.94
N ARG A 129 -8.59 3.53 10.09
CA ARG A 129 -9.68 3.59 9.12
C ARG A 129 -9.18 4.01 7.74
N TRP A 130 -8.33 5.03 7.67
CA TRP A 130 -7.75 5.49 6.41
C TRP A 130 -7.00 4.37 5.67
N HIS A 131 -6.21 3.55 6.39
CA HIS A 131 -5.53 2.40 5.79
C HIS A 131 -6.53 1.37 5.23
N HIS A 132 -7.62 1.08 5.95
CA HIS A 132 -8.69 0.20 5.45
C HIS A 132 -9.36 0.76 4.20
N GLU A 133 -9.56 2.06 4.13
CA GLU A 133 -10.11 2.74 2.94
C GLU A 133 -9.19 2.59 1.71
N GLN A 134 -7.86 2.63 1.90
CA GLN A 134 -6.93 2.38 0.79
C GLN A 134 -6.98 0.91 0.32
N VAL A 135 -7.12 -0.02 1.24
CA VAL A 135 -7.34 -1.45 0.88
C VAL A 135 -8.69 -1.62 0.17
N GLY A 136 -9.75 -1.00 0.66
CA GLY A 136 -11.07 -0.98 -0.01
C GLY A 136 -10.96 -0.47 -1.44
N TRP A 137 -10.30 0.66 -1.66
CA TRP A 137 -10.03 1.20 -2.99
C TRP A 137 -9.28 0.20 -3.89
N PHE A 138 -8.27 -0.49 -3.35
CA PHE A 138 -7.51 -1.50 -4.09
C PHE A 138 -8.41 -2.69 -4.52
N LEU A 139 -9.25 -3.17 -3.62
CA LEU A 139 -10.21 -4.25 -3.93
C LEU A 139 -11.22 -3.84 -5.00
N GLU A 140 -11.78 -2.63 -4.89
CA GLU A 140 -12.68 -2.07 -5.92
C GLU A 140 -11.97 -1.95 -7.27
N ARG A 141 -10.71 -1.57 -7.26
CA ARG A 141 -9.91 -1.45 -8.47
C ARG A 141 -9.73 -2.80 -9.15
N LEU A 142 -9.39 -3.86 -8.39
CA LEU A 142 -9.32 -5.24 -8.90
C LEU A 142 -10.68 -5.73 -9.40
N ALA A 143 -11.76 -5.42 -8.69
CA ALA A 143 -13.12 -5.80 -9.09
C ALA A 143 -13.59 -5.12 -10.39
N SER A 144 -13.07 -3.92 -10.67
CA SER A 144 -13.44 -3.15 -11.86
C SER A 144 -12.85 -3.69 -13.16
N ILE A 145 -11.81 -4.50 -13.10
CA ILE A 145 -11.12 -5.07 -14.26
C ILE A 145 -11.65 -6.48 -14.51
N ARG A 146 -12.25 -6.69 -15.69
CA ARG A 146 -12.85 -7.98 -16.06
C ARG A 146 -12.12 -8.63 -17.23
N GLU A 147 -11.85 -9.92 -17.07
CA GLU A 147 -11.31 -10.80 -18.10
C GLU A 147 -12.11 -12.12 -18.13
N ASN A 148 -12.51 -12.55 -19.32
CA ASN A 148 -13.24 -13.83 -19.50
C ASN A 148 -14.47 -13.99 -18.56
N GLY A 149 -15.19 -12.88 -18.32
CA GLY A 149 -16.38 -12.88 -17.49
C GLY A 149 -16.13 -12.79 -15.96
N LYS A 150 -14.89 -12.88 -15.50
CA LYS A 150 -14.49 -12.75 -14.09
C LYS A 150 -13.73 -11.44 -13.87
N SER A 151 -13.80 -10.91 -12.65
CA SER A 151 -12.93 -9.80 -12.27
C SER A 151 -11.52 -10.31 -11.89
N LEU A 152 -10.54 -9.39 -11.83
CA LEU A 152 -9.23 -9.74 -11.27
C LEU A 152 -9.36 -10.10 -9.79
N LEU A 153 -10.31 -9.50 -9.06
CA LEU A 153 -10.58 -9.85 -7.67
C LEU A 153 -11.07 -11.31 -7.55
N ASP A 154 -11.99 -11.75 -8.42
CA ASP A 154 -12.49 -13.14 -8.43
C ASP A 154 -11.38 -14.18 -8.68
N GLN A 155 -10.27 -13.76 -9.24
CA GLN A 155 -9.12 -14.58 -9.61
C GLN A 155 -7.93 -14.40 -8.66
N SER A 156 -8.09 -13.62 -7.59
CA SER A 156 -7.04 -13.27 -6.64
C SER A 156 -7.30 -13.86 -5.27
N MET A 157 -6.24 -14.20 -4.55
CA MET A 157 -6.26 -14.45 -3.12
C MET A 157 -5.53 -13.30 -2.44
N ILE A 158 -6.22 -12.59 -1.55
CA ILE A 158 -5.70 -11.40 -0.88
C ILE A 158 -5.72 -11.64 0.61
N VAL A 159 -4.56 -11.43 1.25
CA VAL A 159 -4.43 -11.43 2.70
C VAL A 159 -4.05 -10.01 3.11
N TYR A 160 -4.83 -9.45 4.02
CA TYR A 160 -4.57 -8.15 4.64
C TYR A 160 -4.61 -8.30 6.14
N GLY A 161 -3.67 -7.68 6.83
CA GLY A 161 -3.62 -7.73 8.28
C GLY A 161 -2.48 -6.87 8.86
N SER A 162 -2.39 -6.90 10.17
CA SER A 162 -1.31 -6.29 10.95
C SER A 162 -0.34 -7.35 11.45
N SER A 163 0.92 -6.97 11.65
CA SER A 163 1.92 -7.81 12.31
C SER A 163 1.70 -7.88 13.83
N LEU A 164 0.91 -6.98 14.38
CA LEU A 164 0.59 -6.91 15.81
C LEU A 164 -0.92 -6.97 15.99
N SER A 165 -1.38 -7.74 16.98
CA SER A 165 -2.80 -7.76 17.39
C SER A 165 -3.13 -6.55 18.28
N ASP A 166 -2.18 -6.10 19.08
CA ASP A 166 -2.26 -4.89 19.90
C ASP A 166 -0.99 -4.04 19.70
N GLY A 167 -1.14 -2.88 19.07
CA GLY A 167 -0.03 -1.97 18.78
C GLY A 167 0.59 -1.37 20.04
N HIS A 168 -0.18 -1.22 21.15
CA HIS A 168 0.33 -0.73 22.41
C HIS A 168 1.17 -1.79 23.13
N ALA A 169 0.67 -3.03 23.20
CA ALA A 169 1.35 -4.13 23.90
C ALA A 169 2.46 -4.78 23.06
N HIS A 170 2.56 -4.44 21.79
CA HIS A 170 3.48 -5.06 20.81
C HIS A 170 3.32 -6.60 20.70
N SER A 171 2.10 -7.09 20.79
CA SER A 171 1.75 -8.52 20.82
C SER A 171 0.89 -8.94 19.60
#